data_c9249b77a48b0cda897f10e16625bdb5
#
_entry.id   c9249b77a48b0cda897f10e16625bdb5
#
_cell.length_a   1.000
_cell.length_b   1.000
_cell.length_c   1.000
_cell.angle_alpha   90.00
_cell.angle_beta   90.00
_cell.angle_gamma   90.00
#
_symmetry.space_group_name_H-M   'P 1'
#
loop_
_entity.id
_entity.type
_entity.pdbx_description
1 polymer ?
#
loop_
_entity_poly.entity_id
_entity_poly.type
_entity_poly.pdbx_seq_one_letter_code
_entity_poly.pdbx_strand_id
1 'polypeptide(L)'
;MTATSIRVGVLGARGRVGSTICDAVRAAADLDLVAGVDQGDPLDTFVSAQSQVVVDFTHPNVVMDNLKFLVGNGIHAVVGTTGFDDARLDQVRGWLADSPGTGVLIAPNFAIGAVLSMRFAEQAARFFDSVEVIELHHPKKADAPSGTAYRTAGLIAAAREKAGVGPSPDATTAELAGARGAAVDGVRVHSVRLAGLVAHQEVLFGTEGETLTIRHDSIDRSSFAPGVLLGVRQIADRPGLTVGLDPLLDL
;
A
#
# COMPACT_ATOMS: atom_id res chain seq x y z
N MET A 1 -34.03 -2.81 9.63
CA MET A 1 -33.18 -1.69 10.11
C MET A 1 -32.27 -1.36 8.96
N THR A 2 -32.38 -0.19 8.36
CA THR A 2 -31.41 0.29 7.36
C THR A 2 -30.08 0.49 8.10
N ALA A 3 -29.05 -0.27 7.72
CA ALA A 3 -27.71 -0.04 8.24
C ALA A 3 -27.34 1.43 7.96
N THR A 4 -26.91 2.15 9.00
CA THR A 4 -26.49 3.56 8.86
C THR A 4 -25.24 3.55 8.01
N SER A 5 -25.23 4.27 6.88
CA SER A 5 -24.06 4.38 6.00
C SER A 5 -22.90 5.07 6.75
N ILE A 6 -21.66 4.61 6.48
CA ILE A 6 -20.45 5.23 7.03
C ILE A 6 -20.24 6.58 6.34
N ARG A 7 -20.06 7.64 7.11
CA ARG A 7 -19.84 9.01 6.62
C ARG A 7 -18.34 9.20 6.31
N VAL A 8 -18.00 9.28 5.03
CA VAL A 8 -16.62 9.28 4.55
C VAL A 8 -16.22 10.68 4.07
N GLY A 9 -15.08 11.17 4.55
CA GLY A 9 -14.39 12.32 3.99
C GLY A 9 -13.22 11.88 3.12
N VAL A 10 -12.82 12.70 2.14
CA VAL A 10 -11.63 12.46 1.32
C VAL A 10 -10.73 13.69 1.31
N LEU A 11 -9.48 13.55 1.74
CA LEU A 11 -8.38 14.50 1.62
C LEU A 11 -7.60 14.24 0.32
N GLY A 12 -7.33 15.31 -0.43
CA GLY A 12 -6.78 15.21 -1.78
C GLY A 12 -7.86 14.85 -2.81
N ALA A 13 -9.12 15.23 -2.57
CA ALA A 13 -10.31 14.84 -3.33
C ALA A 13 -10.23 15.21 -4.83
N ARG A 14 -9.53 16.32 -5.18
CA ARG A 14 -9.33 16.76 -6.57
C ARG A 14 -8.12 16.13 -7.24
N GLY A 15 -7.31 15.38 -6.48
CA GLY A 15 -6.17 14.62 -6.97
C GLY A 15 -6.60 13.40 -7.80
N ARG A 16 -5.66 12.83 -8.58
CA ARG A 16 -5.94 11.70 -9.48
C ARG A 16 -6.44 10.44 -8.77
N VAL A 17 -5.92 10.12 -7.59
CA VAL A 17 -6.39 8.98 -6.79
C VAL A 17 -7.59 9.39 -5.96
N GLY A 18 -7.55 10.56 -5.31
CA GLY A 18 -8.64 11.03 -4.47
C GLY A 18 -9.98 11.15 -5.21
N SER A 19 -9.98 11.64 -6.45
CA SER A 19 -11.21 11.68 -7.28
C SER A 19 -11.76 10.29 -7.56
N THR A 20 -10.90 9.31 -7.89
CA THR A 20 -11.31 7.92 -8.09
C THR A 20 -11.91 7.32 -6.80
N ILE A 21 -11.34 7.66 -5.63
CA ILE A 21 -11.90 7.21 -4.35
C ILE A 21 -13.24 7.88 -4.05
N CYS A 22 -13.39 9.18 -4.32
CA CYS A 22 -14.69 9.86 -4.20
C CYS A 22 -15.78 9.15 -5.03
N ASP A 23 -15.47 8.77 -6.26
CA ASP A 23 -16.42 8.07 -7.13
C ASP A 23 -16.73 6.67 -6.61
N ALA A 24 -15.73 5.94 -6.11
CA ALA A 24 -15.93 4.63 -5.51
C ALA A 24 -16.79 4.69 -4.23
N VAL A 25 -16.58 5.69 -3.37
CA VAL A 25 -17.41 5.91 -2.17
C VAL A 25 -18.86 6.22 -2.56
N ARG A 26 -19.09 7.10 -3.55
CA ARG A 26 -20.45 7.41 -4.04
C ARG A 26 -21.17 6.19 -4.64
N ALA A 27 -20.43 5.27 -5.25
CA ALA A 27 -20.99 4.06 -5.85
C ALA A 27 -21.31 2.97 -4.82
N ALA A 28 -20.77 3.04 -3.59
CA ALA A 28 -20.99 2.05 -2.55
C ALA A 28 -22.27 2.36 -1.76
N ALA A 29 -23.18 1.39 -1.65
CA ALA A 29 -24.50 1.57 -1.01
C ALA A 29 -24.43 1.76 0.52
N ASP A 30 -23.33 1.37 1.13
CA ASP A 30 -23.08 1.41 2.58
C ASP A 30 -22.19 2.58 3.03
N LEU A 31 -21.77 3.44 2.09
CA LEU A 31 -20.91 4.60 2.35
C LEU A 31 -21.58 5.89 1.88
N ASP A 32 -21.28 7.00 2.55
CA ASP A 32 -21.79 8.33 2.21
C ASP A 32 -20.61 9.32 2.12
N LEU A 33 -20.34 9.87 0.94
CA LEU A 33 -19.31 10.88 0.73
C LEU A 33 -19.81 12.23 1.25
N VAL A 34 -19.42 12.61 2.47
CA VAL A 34 -19.91 13.81 3.16
C VAL A 34 -18.99 15.02 2.99
N ALA A 35 -17.70 14.83 2.67
CA ALA A 35 -16.75 15.92 2.45
C ALA A 35 -15.64 15.51 1.48
N GLY A 36 -15.25 16.42 0.61
CA GLY A 36 -14.06 16.33 -0.22
C GLY A 36 -13.22 17.60 -0.02
N VAL A 37 -12.01 17.46 0.54
CA VAL A 37 -11.12 18.55 0.91
C VAL A 37 -9.81 18.43 0.11
N ASP A 38 -9.23 19.55 -0.25
CA ASP A 38 -7.95 19.61 -0.96
C ASP A 38 -7.09 20.78 -0.46
N GLN A 39 -5.93 20.97 -1.05
CA GLN A 39 -5.03 22.05 -0.67
C GLN A 39 -5.74 23.42 -0.65
N GLY A 40 -5.66 24.10 0.49
CA GLY A 40 -6.29 25.41 0.73
C GLY A 40 -7.69 25.34 1.34
N ASP A 41 -8.34 24.19 1.37
CA ASP A 41 -9.63 24.00 2.04
C ASP A 41 -9.42 23.73 3.56
N PRO A 42 -10.33 24.19 4.44
CA PRO A 42 -10.19 24.00 5.87
C PRO A 42 -10.48 22.54 6.29
N LEU A 43 -9.64 21.96 7.16
CA LEU A 43 -9.85 20.61 7.69
C LEU A 43 -11.10 20.51 8.58
N ASP A 44 -11.52 21.60 9.22
CA ASP A 44 -12.77 21.67 10.01
C ASP A 44 -14.02 21.28 9.23
N THR A 45 -13.93 21.27 7.89
CA THR A 45 -14.98 20.73 7.00
C THR A 45 -15.35 19.30 7.37
N PHE A 46 -14.38 18.46 7.77
CA PHE A 46 -14.65 17.07 8.18
C PHE A 46 -15.41 16.98 9.49
N VAL A 47 -15.09 17.85 10.44
CA VAL A 47 -15.82 17.94 11.73
C VAL A 47 -17.24 18.42 11.48
N SER A 48 -17.41 19.51 10.71
CA SER A 48 -18.72 20.08 10.37
C SER A 48 -19.60 19.09 9.59
N ALA A 49 -18.99 18.32 8.69
CA ALA A 49 -19.65 17.27 7.94
C ALA A 49 -19.85 15.98 8.76
N GLN A 50 -19.40 15.94 10.03
CA GLN A 50 -19.48 14.75 10.89
C GLN A 50 -18.89 13.49 10.21
N SER A 51 -17.74 13.63 9.56
CA SER A 51 -17.04 12.49 8.96
C SER A 51 -16.63 11.49 10.04
N GLN A 52 -16.92 10.21 9.83
CA GLN A 52 -16.50 9.13 10.73
C GLN A 52 -15.12 8.60 10.34
N VAL A 53 -14.86 8.52 9.03
CA VAL A 53 -13.60 8.07 8.45
C VAL A 53 -13.15 9.05 7.40
N VAL A 54 -11.88 9.43 7.40
CA VAL A 54 -11.27 10.25 6.33
C VAL A 54 -10.20 9.43 5.61
N VAL A 55 -10.30 9.41 4.27
CA VAL A 55 -9.28 8.82 3.40
C VAL A 55 -8.31 9.92 2.98
N ASP A 56 -7.00 9.72 3.20
CA ASP A 56 -5.94 10.68 2.84
C ASP A 56 -5.08 10.16 1.69
N PHE A 57 -5.16 10.84 0.54
CA PHE A 57 -4.27 10.70 -0.60
C PHE A 57 -3.66 12.07 -0.97
N THR A 58 -2.91 12.65 -0.05
CA THR A 58 -2.28 13.96 -0.22
C THR A 58 -0.77 13.84 -0.52
N HIS A 59 0.07 14.50 0.27
CA HIS A 59 1.51 14.55 0.08
C HIS A 59 2.25 14.28 1.41
N PRO A 60 3.45 13.65 1.39
CA PRO A 60 4.25 13.36 2.60
C PRO A 60 4.54 14.56 3.50
N ASN A 61 4.53 15.77 2.94
CA ASN A 61 4.83 16.99 3.71
C ASN A 61 3.65 17.49 4.56
N VAL A 62 2.42 17.03 4.28
CA VAL A 62 1.21 17.50 4.98
C VAL A 62 0.46 16.39 5.71
N VAL A 63 0.72 15.14 5.38
CA VAL A 63 -0.01 13.98 5.93
C VAL A 63 0.05 13.89 7.45
N MET A 64 1.17 14.29 8.07
CA MET A 64 1.32 14.25 9.53
C MET A 64 0.44 15.28 10.21
N ASP A 65 0.33 16.50 9.68
CA ASP A 65 -0.57 17.53 10.21
C ASP A 65 -2.03 17.13 10.03
N ASN A 66 -2.37 16.55 8.88
CA ASN A 66 -3.69 16.00 8.61
C ASN A 66 -4.05 14.91 9.64
N LEU A 67 -3.18 13.94 9.86
CA LEU A 67 -3.40 12.87 10.83
C LEU A 67 -3.55 13.38 12.26
N LYS A 68 -2.69 14.32 12.66
CA LYS A 68 -2.80 14.95 13.98
C LYS A 68 -4.15 15.60 14.19
N PHE A 69 -4.65 16.31 13.17
CA PHE A 69 -5.98 16.92 13.20
C PHE A 69 -7.09 15.86 13.30
N LEU A 70 -7.07 14.84 12.46
CA LEU A 70 -8.11 13.80 12.41
C LEU A 70 -8.16 13.01 13.73
N VAL A 71 -7.02 12.54 14.22
CA VAL A 71 -6.94 11.80 15.50
C VAL A 71 -7.37 12.68 16.67
N GLY A 72 -6.95 13.95 16.70
CA GLY A 72 -7.35 14.90 17.74
C GLY A 72 -8.85 15.20 17.78
N ASN A 73 -9.57 14.96 16.67
CA ASN A 73 -11.03 15.12 16.58
C ASN A 73 -11.77 13.76 16.64
N GLY A 74 -11.08 12.65 16.95
CA GLY A 74 -11.68 11.32 17.03
C GLY A 74 -12.16 10.75 15.68
N ILE A 75 -11.63 11.24 14.57
CA ILE A 75 -11.97 10.80 13.21
C ILE A 75 -10.98 9.70 12.79
N HIS A 76 -11.50 8.53 12.39
CA HIS A 76 -10.67 7.45 11.86
C HIS A 76 -10.00 7.87 10.54
N ALA A 77 -8.82 7.31 10.25
CA ALA A 77 -8.10 7.63 9.02
C ALA A 77 -7.67 6.39 8.23
N VAL A 78 -7.79 6.47 6.90
CA VAL A 78 -7.26 5.49 5.94
C VAL A 78 -6.29 6.22 5.02
N VAL A 79 -5.00 5.93 5.14
CA VAL A 79 -3.93 6.74 4.56
C VAL A 79 -3.19 5.97 3.47
N GLY A 80 -3.27 6.49 2.24
CA GLY A 80 -2.50 6.02 1.08
C GLY A 80 -1.33 6.94 0.72
N THR A 81 -1.20 8.07 1.40
CA THR A 81 -0.02 8.94 1.28
C THR A 81 1.21 8.21 1.80
N THR A 82 2.32 8.29 1.07
CA THR A 82 3.60 7.64 1.41
C THR A 82 4.49 8.51 2.31
N GLY A 83 5.67 8.01 2.69
CA GLY A 83 6.68 8.77 3.42
C GLY A 83 6.63 8.57 4.94
N PHE A 84 6.14 7.43 5.40
CA PHE A 84 6.21 7.03 6.80
C PHE A 84 7.46 6.19 7.05
N ASP A 85 8.27 6.68 7.99
CA ASP A 85 9.33 5.95 8.66
C ASP A 85 8.90 5.57 10.09
N ASP A 86 9.75 4.85 10.80
CA ASP A 86 9.45 4.39 12.17
C ASP A 86 9.19 5.57 13.11
N ALA A 87 9.91 6.68 12.98
CA ALA A 87 9.73 7.86 13.82
C ALA A 87 8.34 8.50 13.61
N ARG A 88 7.87 8.59 12.37
CA ARG A 88 6.51 9.07 12.05
C ARG A 88 5.43 8.11 12.54
N LEU A 89 5.65 6.80 12.39
CA LEU A 89 4.73 5.79 12.91
C LEU A 89 4.62 5.86 14.44
N ASP A 90 5.74 6.06 15.15
CA ASP A 90 5.75 6.22 16.61
C ASP A 90 5.04 7.51 17.04
N GLN A 91 5.19 8.58 16.27
CA GLN A 91 4.46 9.83 16.52
C GLN A 91 2.95 9.64 16.38
N VAL A 92 2.49 8.88 15.36
CA VAL A 92 1.06 8.54 15.21
C VAL A 92 0.58 7.68 16.37
N ARG A 93 1.37 6.69 16.83
CA ARG A 93 1.05 5.88 18.03
C ARG A 93 0.89 6.75 19.27
N GLY A 94 1.76 7.77 19.42
CA GLY A 94 1.66 8.75 20.51
C GLY A 94 0.32 9.50 20.51
N TRP A 95 -0.10 10.02 19.36
CA TRP A 95 -1.40 10.72 19.27
C TRP A 95 -2.60 9.79 19.55
N LEU A 96 -2.51 8.54 19.09
CA LEU A 96 -3.56 7.54 19.31
C LEU A 96 -3.69 7.10 20.76
N ALA A 97 -2.62 7.20 21.55
CA ALA A 97 -2.68 6.94 23.00
C ALA A 97 -3.63 7.92 23.72
N ASP A 98 -3.72 9.16 23.23
CA ASP A 98 -4.64 10.17 23.73
C ASP A 98 -6.06 10.08 23.12
N SER A 99 -6.26 9.21 22.10
CA SER A 99 -7.52 8.97 21.40
C SER A 99 -7.80 7.47 21.24
N PRO A 100 -8.02 6.72 22.33
CA PRO A 100 -7.99 5.25 22.33
C PRO A 100 -9.10 4.59 21.50
N GLY A 101 -10.15 5.33 21.12
CA GLY A 101 -11.22 4.84 20.24
C GLY A 101 -10.96 5.06 18.75
N THR A 102 -9.89 5.78 18.38
CA THR A 102 -9.61 6.14 16.98
C THR A 102 -8.70 5.10 16.33
N GLY A 103 -9.05 4.67 15.11
CA GLY A 103 -8.24 3.79 14.29
C GLY A 103 -7.58 4.55 13.13
N VAL A 104 -6.31 4.25 12.86
CA VAL A 104 -5.55 4.76 11.71
C VAL A 104 -4.97 3.58 10.94
N LEU A 105 -5.31 3.46 9.66
CA LEU A 105 -4.71 2.54 8.71
C LEU A 105 -3.74 3.31 7.82
N ILE A 106 -2.47 2.91 7.81
CA ILE A 106 -1.46 3.41 6.87
C ILE A 106 -1.05 2.26 5.98
N ALA A 107 -1.37 2.31 4.68
CA ALA A 107 -0.99 1.25 3.76
C ALA A 107 -0.21 1.80 2.56
N PRO A 108 0.99 1.26 2.29
CA PRO A 108 1.81 1.68 1.16
C PRO A 108 1.21 1.24 -0.19
N ASN A 109 0.28 0.30 -0.17
CA ASN A 109 -0.44 -0.17 -1.34
C ASN A 109 -1.84 -0.65 -0.96
N PHE A 110 -2.86 -0.17 -1.67
CA PHE A 110 -4.27 -0.54 -1.50
C PHE A 110 -4.78 -1.49 -2.60
N ALA A 111 -3.96 -1.85 -3.60
CA ALA A 111 -4.33 -2.87 -4.58
C ALA A 111 -4.29 -4.25 -3.90
N ILE A 112 -5.45 -4.84 -3.66
CA ILE A 112 -5.58 -6.15 -2.99
C ILE A 112 -4.73 -7.21 -3.70
N GLY A 113 -4.78 -7.25 -5.03
CA GLY A 113 -3.98 -8.19 -5.81
C GLY A 113 -2.46 -8.02 -5.61
N ALA A 114 -1.96 -6.78 -5.40
CA ALA A 114 -0.55 -6.54 -5.10
C ALA A 114 -0.19 -7.09 -3.71
N VAL A 115 -1.06 -6.89 -2.71
CA VAL A 115 -0.85 -7.42 -1.35
C VAL A 115 -0.85 -8.95 -1.35
N LEU A 116 -1.83 -9.56 -2.03
CA LEU A 116 -1.91 -11.02 -2.20
C LEU A 116 -0.67 -11.56 -2.89
N SER A 117 -0.20 -10.92 -3.98
CA SER A 117 0.98 -11.36 -4.71
C SER A 117 2.25 -11.33 -3.85
N MET A 118 2.42 -10.33 -2.98
CA MET A 118 3.52 -10.27 -2.01
C MET A 118 3.45 -11.44 -1.01
N ARG A 119 2.27 -11.73 -0.46
CA ARG A 119 2.08 -12.83 0.50
C ARG A 119 2.26 -14.20 -0.13
N PHE A 120 1.76 -14.41 -1.34
CA PHE A 120 1.98 -15.66 -2.08
C PHE A 120 3.47 -15.84 -2.42
N ALA A 121 4.17 -14.76 -2.80
CA ALA A 121 5.60 -14.80 -3.04
C ALA A 121 6.40 -15.14 -1.77
N GLU A 122 6.07 -14.56 -0.62
CA GLU A 122 6.64 -14.89 0.68
C GLU A 122 6.45 -16.37 1.00
N GLN A 123 5.24 -16.91 0.81
CA GLN A 123 4.95 -18.33 1.08
C GLN A 123 5.67 -19.27 0.13
N ALA A 124 5.77 -18.93 -1.17
CA ALA A 124 6.45 -19.73 -2.18
C ALA A 124 7.97 -19.77 -1.98
N ALA A 125 8.55 -18.68 -1.48
CA ALA A 125 10.00 -18.44 -1.44
C ALA A 125 10.84 -19.55 -0.81
N ARG A 126 10.26 -20.29 0.13
CA ARG A 126 10.95 -21.39 0.85
C ARG A 126 11.05 -22.70 0.07
N PHE A 127 10.36 -22.83 -1.07
CA PHE A 127 10.28 -24.08 -1.83
C PHE A 127 11.11 -24.06 -3.12
N PHE A 128 11.66 -22.92 -3.51
CA PHE A 128 12.37 -22.73 -4.77
C PHE A 128 13.82 -22.32 -4.56
N ASP A 129 14.72 -22.83 -5.41
CA ASP A 129 16.16 -22.54 -5.34
C ASP A 129 16.48 -21.13 -5.78
N SER A 130 15.73 -20.61 -6.76
CA SER A 130 15.96 -19.30 -7.38
C SER A 130 14.72 -18.42 -7.30
N VAL A 131 14.93 -17.10 -7.19
CA VAL A 131 13.87 -16.10 -7.28
C VAL A 131 14.41 -14.79 -7.85
N GLU A 132 13.63 -14.16 -8.74
CA GLU A 132 13.87 -12.81 -9.23
C GLU A 132 12.54 -12.02 -9.26
N VAL A 133 12.61 -10.71 -9.08
CA VAL A 133 11.47 -9.80 -9.12
C VAL A 133 11.62 -8.85 -10.29
N ILE A 134 10.56 -8.67 -11.10
CA ILE A 134 10.50 -7.70 -12.19
C ILE A 134 9.36 -6.73 -11.90
N GLU A 135 9.66 -5.45 -11.75
CA GLU A 135 8.66 -4.40 -11.63
C GLU A 135 8.62 -3.55 -12.89
N LEU A 136 7.41 -3.20 -13.34
CA LEU A 136 7.23 -2.51 -14.60
C LEU A 136 6.27 -1.32 -14.38
N HIS A 137 6.74 -0.12 -14.70
CA HIS A 137 5.97 1.11 -14.49
C HIS A 137 6.09 2.07 -15.68
N HIS A 138 5.23 3.09 -15.64
CA HIS A 138 5.30 4.21 -16.58
C HIS A 138 6.62 5.00 -16.41
N PRO A 139 7.10 5.71 -17.47
CA PRO A 139 8.40 6.42 -17.45
C PRO A 139 8.53 7.55 -16.44
N LYS A 140 7.39 8.05 -15.91
CA LYS A 140 7.35 9.15 -14.92
C LYS A 140 7.52 8.68 -13.47
N LYS A 141 7.75 7.38 -13.22
CA LYS A 141 8.03 6.87 -11.86
C LYS A 141 9.46 7.22 -11.47
N ALA A 142 9.62 7.92 -10.33
CA ALA A 142 10.92 8.48 -9.92
C ALA A 142 11.82 7.46 -9.22
N ASP A 143 11.24 6.54 -8.45
CA ASP A 143 11.96 5.50 -7.70
C ASP A 143 12.17 4.23 -8.55
N ALA A 144 13.33 3.58 -8.38
CA ALA A 144 13.67 2.27 -8.91
C ALA A 144 14.62 1.56 -7.92
N PRO A 145 14.26 0.35 -7.43
CA PRO A 145 12.99 -0.32 -7.65
C PRO A 145 11.81 0.38 -6.97
N SER A 146 10.58 0.00 -7.35
CA SER A 146 9.36 0.48 -6.68
C SER A 146 9.32 0.04 -5.22
N GLY A 147 8.68 0.83 -4.35
CA GLY A 147 8.51 0.46 -2.94
C GLY A 147 7.84 -0.90 -2.75
N THR A 148 6.88 -1.28 -3.62
CA THR A 148 6.24 -2.60 -3.60
C THR A 148 7.26 -3.70 -3.92
N ALA A 149 8.07 -3.54 -4.96
CA ALA A 149 9.08 -4.54 -5.33
C ALA A 149 10.18 -4.66 -4.27
N TYR A 150 10.61 -3.53 -3.70
CA TYR A 150 11.56 -3.53 -2.59
C TYR A 150 11.03 -4.33 -1.39
N ARG A 151 9.77 -4.06 -0.97
CA ARG A 151 9.12 -4.79 0.12
C ARG A 151 8.94 -6.28 -0.21
N THR A 152 8.54 -6.61 -1.45
CA THR A 152 8.39 -8.00 -1.91
C THR A 152 9.70 -8.76 -1.78
N ALA A 153 10.81 -8.17 -2.25
CA ALA A 153 12.13 -8.79 -2.17
C ALA A 153 12.56 -9.01 -0.71
N GLY A 154 12.33 -8.05 0.19
CA GLY A 154 12.61 -8.20 1.62
C GLY A 154 11.80 -9.32 2.27
N LEU A 155 10.50 -9.45 1.97
CA LEU A 155 9.66 -10.56 2.48
C LEU A 155 10.15 -11.91 1.99
N ILE A 156 10.51 -12.02 0.70
CA ILE A 156 11.10 -13.22 0.10
C ILE A 156 12.42 -13.57 0.78
N ALA A 157 13.32 -12.61 0.95
CA ALA A 157 14.62 -12.81 1.58
C ALA A 157 14.47 -13.34 3.01
N ALA A 158 13.63 -12.71 3.82
CA ALA A 158 13.34 -13.12 5.19
C ALA A 158 12.73 -14.54 5.26
N ALA A 159 11.81 -14.88 4.35
CA ALA A 159 11.22 -16.22 4.29
C ALA A 159 12.24 -17.29 3.90
N ARG A 160 13.14 -17.00 2.96
CA ARG A 160 14.25 -17.90 2.55
C ARG A 160 15.25 -18.10 3.69
N GLU A 161 15.67 -17.03 4.35
CA GLU A 161 16.56 -17.10 5.51
C GLU A 161 15.97 -17.98 6.62
N LYS A 162 14.71 -17.73 7.00
CA LYS A 162 14.01 -18.53 8.00
C LYS A 162 13.89 -20.00 7.64
N ALA A 163 13.80 -20.32 6.36
CA ALA A 163 13.72 -21.71 5.86
C ALA A 163 15.09 -22.36 5.61
N GLY A 164 16.19 -21.64 5.79
CA GLY A 164 17.54 -22.13 5.52
C GLY A 164 17.84 -22.32 4.02
N VAL A 165 17.10 -21.63 3.14
CA VAL A 165 17.33 -21.66 1.69
C VAL A 165 18.50 -20.74 1.36
N GLY A 166 19.50 -21.28 0.68
CA GLY A 166 20.70 -20.53 0.26
C GLY A 166 20.41 -19.42 -0.77
N PRO A 167 21.45 -18.68 -1.16
CA PRO A 167 21.33 -17.68 -2.23
C PRO A 167 20.91 -18.34 -3.55
N SER A 168 20.20 -17.60 -4.39
CA SER A 168 19.87 -18.07 -5.75
C SER A 168 21.15 -18.36 -6.53
N PRO A 169 21.28 -19.55 -7.19
CA PRO A 169 22.43 -19.85 -8.01
C PRO A 169 22.62 -18.83 -9.13
N ASP A 170 23.84 -18.33 -9.28
CA ASP A 170 24.21 -17.39 -10.34
C ASP A 170 25.66 -17.64 -10.75
N ALA A 171 25.86 -18.11 -11.96
CA ALA A 171 27.19 -18.39 -12.53
C ALA A 171 27.75 -17.24 -13.38
N THR A 172 27.14 -16.05 -13.30
CA THR A 172 27.57 -14.89 -14.08
C THR A 172 28.97 -14.45 -13.63
N THR A 173 29.93 -14.50 -14.53
CA THR A 173 31.33 -14.07 -14.30
C THR A 173 31.71 -12.82 -15.05
N ALA A 174 30.89 -12.36 -16.02
CA ALA A 174 31.09 -11.14 -16.77
C ALA A 174 29.73 -10.48 -17.06
N GLU A 175 29.57 -9.24 -16.66
CA GLU A 175 28.32 -8.51 -16.88
C GLU A 175 28.57 -7.04 -17.22
N LEU A 176 27.66 -6.44 -17.94
CA LEU A 176 27.52 -4.98 -18.01
C LEU A 176 26.87 -4.50 -16.72
N ALA A 177 27.31 -3.36 -16.20
CA ALA A 177 26.78 -2.80 -14.96
C ALA A 177 25.24 -2.70 -15.01
N GLY A 178 24.57 -3.32 -14.04
CA GLY A 178 23.13 -3.36 -13.91
C GLY A 178 22.39 -4.41 -14.74
N ALA A 179 23.08 -5.24 -15.54
CA ALA A 179 22.44 -6.30 -16.34
C ALA A 179 21.69 -7.31 -15.49
N ARG A 180 22.17 -7.58 -14.27
CA ARG A 180 21.55 -8.47 -13.29
C ARG A 180 20.64 -7.73 -12.29
N GLY A 181 20.19 -6.50 -12.64
CA GLY A 181 19.34 -5.68 -11.77
C GLY A 181 20.00 -5.24 -10.48
N ALA A 182 19.19 -4.77 -9.52
CA ALA A 182 19.63 -4.44 -8.17
C ALA A 182 19.48 -5.66 -7.25
N ALA A 183 20.32 -5.75 -6.20
CA ALA A 183 20.16 -6.74 -5.14
C ALA A 183 19.48 -6.08 -3.94
N VAL A 184 18.34 -6.62 -3.50
CA VAL A 184 17.64 -6.25 -2.27
C VAL A 184 17.66 -7.47 -1.36
N ASP A 185 18.43 -7.41 -0.28
CA ASP A 185 18.63 -8.52 0.66
C ASP A 185 18.96 -9.85 -0.04
N GLY A 186 19.78 -9.78 -1.13
CA GLY A 186 20.17 -10.94 -1.93
C GLY A 186 19.19 -11.36 -3.02
N VAL A 187 17.98 -10.80 -3.07
CA VAL A 187 17.01 -11.03 -4.15
C VAL A 187 17.24 -10.04 -5.29
N ARG A 188 17.33 -10.54 -6.52
CA ARG A 188 17.48 -9.69 -7.71
C ARG A 188 16.16 -9.01 -8.08
N VAL A 189 16.21 -7.68 -8.31
CA VAL A 189 15.06 -6.86 -8.68
C VAL A 189 15.39 -6.08 -9.95
N HIS A 190 14.55 -6.25 -10.97
CA HIS A 190 14.66 -5.59 -12.26
C HIS A 190 13.57 -4.54 -12.41
N SER A 191 13.93 -3.35 -12.89
CA SER A 191 12.99 -2.23 -13.06
C SER A 191 12.82 -1.87 -14.53
N VAL A 192 11.60 -2.01 -15.03
CA VAL A 192 11.22 -1.61 -16.39
C VAL A 192 10.47 -0.28 -16.36
N ARG A 193 10.83 0.66 -17.24
CA ARG A 193 10.15 1.95 -17.46
C ARG A 193 9.75 2.05 -18.92
N LEU A 194 8.43 1.88 -19.19
CA LEU A 194 7.91 1.81 -20.55
C LEU A 194 6.59 2.58 -20.69
N ALA A 195 6.43 3.32 -21.78
CA ALA A 195 5.17 3.99 -22.10
C ALA A 195 4.05 2.96 -22.30
N GLY A 196 2.86 3.26 -21.77
CA GLY A 196 1.71 2.35 -21.77
C GLY A 196 1.56 1.49 -20.52
N LEU A 197 2.63 1.34 -19.72
CA LEU A 197 2.53 0.65 -18.41
C LEU A 197 1.98 1.58 -17.32
N VAL A 198 1.33 0.99 -16.33
CA VAL A 198 0.85 1.68 -15.11
C VAL A 198 1.66 1.23 -13.91
N ALA A 199 1.36 0.06 -13.33
CA ALA A 199 2.09 -0.51 -12.22
C ALA A 199 1.92 -2.04 -12.23
N HIS A 200 3.00 -2.75 -12.46
CA HIS A 200 2.99 -4.20 -12.61
C HIS A 200 4.17 -4.81 -11.86
N GLN A 201 4.00 -6.03 -11.41
CA GLN A 201 5.07 -6.82 -10.79
C GLN A 201 4.94 -8.29 -11.14
N GLU A 202 6.07 -8.91 -11.47
CA GLU A 202 6.24 -10.35 -11.57
C GLU A 202 7.26 -10.83 -10.54
N VAL A 203 6.98 -11.96 -9.92
CA VAL A 203 7.95 -12.73 -9.14
C VAL A 203 8.13 -14.07 -9.82
N LEU A 204 9.34 -14.34 -10.25
CA LEU A 204 9.73 -15.56 -10.92
C LEU A 204 10.45 -16.47 -9.92
N PHE A 205 9.94 -17.67 -9.70
CA PHE A 205 10.58 -18.71 -8.91
C PHE A 205 11.01 -19.84 -9.83
N GLY A 206 12.12 -20.48 -9.51
CA GLY A 206 12.62 -21.61 -10.28
C GLY A 206 13.33 -22.64 -9.41
N THR A 207 13.13 -23.91 -9.76
CA THR A 207 13.89 -25.06 -9.30
C THR A 207 14.05 -26.05 -10.45
N GLU A 208 14.79 -27.15 -10.28
CA GLU A 208 14.97 -28.12 -11.33
C GLU A 208 13.63 -28.68 -11.81
N GLY A 209 13.34 -28.54 -13.08
CA GLY A 209 12.15 -29.09 -13.74
C GLY A 209 10.90 -28.21 -13.70
N GLU A 210 10.87 -27.10 -12.93
CA GLU A 210 9.70 -26.24 -12.89
C GLU A 210 10.01 -24.76 -12.61
N THR A 211 9.08 -23.90 -13.02
CA THR A 211 9.04 -22.50 -12.65
C THR A 211 7.65 -22.10 -12.18
N LEU A 212 7.57 -21.14 -11.24
CA LEU A 212 6.32 -20.51 -10.82
C LEU A 212 6.43 -19.00 -11.05
N THR A 213 5.43 -18.42 -11.71
CA THR A 213 5.31 -16.97 -11.88
C THR A 213 4.10 -16.47 -11.13
N ILE A 214 4.30 -15.47 -10.26
CA ILE A 214 3.24 -14.72 -9.61
C ILE A 214 3.24 -13.33 -10.23
N ARG A 215 2.14 -12.95 -10.89
CA ARG A 215 2.01 -11.64 -11.55
C ARG A 215 0.80 -10.86 -11.05
N HIS A 216 1.00 -9.57 -10.84
CA HIS A 216 -0.04 -8.60 -10.57
C HIS A 216 0.08 -7.40 -11.52
N ASP A 217 -1.04 -7.00 -12.11
CA ASP A 217 -1.16 -5.87 -13.02
C ASP A 217 -2.21 -4.87 -12.50
N SER A 218 -1.77 -3.67 -12.09
CA SER A 218 -2.65 -2.51 -11.94
C SER A 218 -2.75 -1.79 -13.28
N ILE A 219 -3.89 -1.93 -13.93
CA ILE A 219 -4.13 -1.35 -15.27
C ILE A 219 -4.63 0.08 -15.13
N ASP A 220 -5.33 0.37 -14.03
CA ASP A 220 -5.90 1.69 -13.72
C ASP A 220 -5.86 1.96 -12.22
N ARG A 221 -5.99 3.25 -11.80
CA ARG A 221 -5.99 3.65 -10.39
C ARG A 221 -7.21 3.18 -9.61
N SER A 222 -8.29 2.81 -10.29
CA SER A 222 -9.45 2.16 -9.66
C SER A 222 -9.10 0.86 -8.94
N SER A 223 -7.95 0.25 -9.28
CA SER A 223 -7.42 -0.93 -8.56
C SER A 223 -7.17 -0.70 -7.06
N PHE A 224 -7.02 0.57 -6.63
CA PHE A 224 -6.85 0.91 -5.21
C PHE A 224 -8.18 0.98 -4.46
N ALA A 225 -9.28 1.29 -5.15
CA ALA A 225 -10.56 1.54 -4.51
C ALA A 225 -11.07 0.38 -3.65
N PRO A 226 -11.03 -0.90 -4.08
CA PRO A 226 -11.49 -2.00 -3.24
C PRO A 226 -10.78 -2.09 -1.89
N GLY A 227 -9.45 -1.93 -1.86
CA GLY A 227 -8.68 -1.96 -0.62
C GLY A 227 -8.91 -0.75 0.26
N VAL A 228 -9.09 0.44 -0.33
CA VAL A 228 -9.46 1.65 0.44
C VAL A 228 -10.83 1.47 1.07
N LEU A 229 -11.84 1.02 0.33
CA LEU A 229 -13.18 0.79 0.86
C LEU A 229 -13.20 -0.31 1.93
N LEU A 230 -12.37 -1.34 1.79
CA LEU A 230 -12.15 -2.34 2.85
C LEU A 230 -11.63 -1.67 4.13
N GLY A 231 -10.60 -0.83 4.00
CA GLY A 231 -10.05 -0.05 5.11
C GLY A 231 -11.12 0.83 5.78
N VAL A 232 -11.91 1.56 4.99
CA VAL A 232 -13.00 2.42 5.48
C VAL A 232 -14.02 1.63 6.30
N ARG A 233 -14.40 0.42 5.85
CA ARG A 233 -15.39 -0.42 6.53
C ARG A 233 -14.90 -1.03 7.83
N GLN A 234 -13.60 -1.28 7.96
CA GLN A 234 -13.05 -2.03 9.09
C GLN A 234 -12.30 -1.17 10.11
N ILE A 235 -11.92 0.07 9.77
CA ILE A 235 -11.01 0.85 10.63
C ILE A 235 -11.64 1.26 11.97
N ALA A 236 -12.95 1.43 12.01
CA ALA A 236 -13.66 1.77 13.25
C ALA A 236 -13.58 0.65 14.31
N ASP A 237 -13.51 -0.60 13.87
CA ASP A 237 -13.39 -1.78 14.72
C ASP A 237 -11.92 -2.12 15.06
N ARG A 238 -10.97 -1.28 14.61
CA ARG A 238 -9.52 -1.48 14.80
C ARG A 238 -8.87 -0.24 15.39
N PRO A 239 -9.15 0.09 16.65
CA PRO A 239 -8.53 1.24 17.32
C PRO A 239 -7.02 1.09 17.39
N GLY A 240 -6.32 2.22 17.30
CA GLY A 240 -4.86 2.25 17.22
C GLY A 240 -4.32 2.29 15.79
N LEU A 241 -3.02 2.02 15.64
CA LEU A 241 -2.33 2.06 14.35
C LEU A 241 -2.27 0.68 13.70
N THR A 242 -2.81 0.57 12.50
CA THR A 242 -2.64 -0.58 11.60
C THR A 242 -1.71 -0.18 10.45
N VAL A 243 -0.67 -0.95 10.18
CA VAL A 243 0.27 -0.72 9.07
C VAL A 243 0.18 -1.86 8.05
N GLY A 244 -0.08 -1.50 6.81
CA GLY A 244 -0.32 -2.46 5.72
C GLY A 244 -1.79 -2.86 5.61
N LEU A 245 -2.17 -3.37 4.45
CA LEU A 245 -3.53 -3.88 4.19
C LEU A 245 -3.69 -5.34 4.63
N ASP A 246 -2.59 -6.05 4.81
CA ASP A 246 -2.55 -7.49 5.15
C ASP A 246 -3.44 -7.86 6.36
N PRO A 247 -3.41 -7.09 7.49
CA PRO A 247 -4.24 -7.42 8.65
C PRO A 247 -5.76 -7.34 8.41
N LEU A 248 -6.17 -6.66 7.32
CA LEU A 248 -7.58 -6.53 6.93
C LEU A 248 -8.03 -7.64 5.98
N LEU A 249 -7.09 -8.43 5.46
CA LEU A 249 -7.34 -9.53 4.51
C LEU A 249 -7.27 -10.90 5.19
N ASP A 250 -7.03 -10.95 6.51
CA ASP A 250 -6.85 -12.18 7.30
C ASP A 250 -5.76 -13.10 6.72
N LEU A 251 -4.59 -12.50 6.32
CA LEU A 251 -3.45 -13.15 5.65
C LEU A 251 -2.23 -13.30 6.57
#